data_ef02079e9c7614c700481b30e1d766eb
#
_entry.id   ef02079e9c7614c700481b30e1d766eb
#
_cell.length_a   1.000
_cell.length_b   1.000
_cell.length_c   1.000
_cell.angle_alpha   90.00
_cell.angle_beta   90.00
_cell.angle_gamma   90.00
#
_symmetry.space_group_name_H-M   'P 1'
#
loop_
_entity.id
_entity.type
_entity.pdbx_description
1 polymer ?
#
loop_
_entity_poly.entity_id
_entity_poly.type
_entity_poly.pdbx_seq_one_letter_code
_entity_poly.pdbx_strand_id
1 'polypeptide(L)'
;MSSPIEYAYNNRSNHLAELFEFLRIPSVSTQPGHKEDTARAATWLTESMKRIGLENVHTFATDRHPLVYADWLHAGPEAPTVLVYGHYDVQPPEPLELWDSPPFEPVIRDDYVYARGSSDDKGQVYI
;
A
#
# COMPACT_ATOMS: atom_id res chain seq x y z
N MET A 1 -16.18 -9.02 -21.14
CA MET A 1 -15.44 -8.45 -19.99
C MET A 1 -15.13 -9.58 -19.04
N SER A 2 -13.87 -9.72 -18.60
CA SER A 2 -13.51 -10.67 -17.55
C SER A 2 -14.14 -10.26 -16.23
N SER A 3 -14.49 -11.22 -15.38
CA SER A 3 -14.93 -10.90 -14.01
C SER A 3 -13.78 -10.28 -13.21
N PRO A 4 -14.05 -9.50 -12.13
CA PRO A 4 -12.99 -8.98 -11.26
C PRO A 4 -12.06 -10.08 -10.72
N ILE A 5 -12.61 -11.27 -10.45
CA ILE A 5 -11.83 -12.43 -9.97
C ILE A 5 -10.88 -12.93 -11.07
N GLU A 6 -11.37 -13.10 -12.30
CA GLU A 6 -10.53 -13.51 -13.45
C GLU A 6 -9.43 -12.48 -13.73
N TYR A 7 -9.76 -11.19 -13.63
CA TYR A 7 -8.78 -10.12 -13.79
C TYR A 7 -7.67 -10.22 -12.72
N ALA A 8 -8.04 -10.36 -11.45
CA ALA A 8 -7.09 -10.49 -10.36
C ALA A 8 -6.17 -11.73 -10.54
N TYR A 9 -6.76 -12.85 -10.96
CA TYR A 9 -6.01 -14.08 -11.19
C TYR A 9 -5.01 -13.95 -12.34
N ASN A 10 -5.44 -13.38 -13.45
CA ASN A 10 -4.62 -13.20 -14.66
C ASN A 10 -3.49 -12.18 -14.44
N ASN A 11 -3.65 -11.24 -13.50
CA ASN A 11 -2.67 -10.21 -13.20
C ASN A 11 -1.89 -10.47 -11.90
N ARG A 12 -2.03 -11.64 -11.29
CA ARG A 12 -1.42 -11.96 -9.98
C ARG A 12 0.07 -11.63 -9.90
N SER A 13 0.83 -11.96 -10.93
CA SER A 13 2.28 -11.71 -10.94
C SER A 13 2.62 -10.22 -10.92
N ASN A 14 1.85 -9.41 -11.65
CA ASN A 14 2.02 -7.95 -11.66
C ASN A 14 1.61 -7.37 -10.31
N HIS A 15 0.49 -7.80 -9.75
CA HIS A 15 0.03 -7.34 -8.43
C HIS A 15 1.03 -7.69 -7.32
N LEU A 16 1.64 -8.88 -7.35
CA LEU A 16 2.68 -9.24 -6.41
C LEU A 16 3.95 -8.39 -6.58
N ALA A 17 4.35 -8.11 -7.81
CA ALA A 17 5.51 -7.26 -8.08
C ALA A 17 5.29 -5.83 -7.55
N GLU A 18 4.13 -5.23 -7.80
CA GLU A 18 3.77 -3.90 -7.29
C GLU A 18 3.66 -3.87 -5.76
N LEU A 19 3.03 -4.89 -5.15
CA LEU A 19 3.00 -5.01 -3.69
C LEU A 19 4.43 -5.10 -3.11
N PHE A 20 5.33 -5.82 -3.76
CA PHE A 20 6.72 -5.95 -3.33
C PHE A 20 7.48 -4.63 -3.42
N GLU A 21 7.23 -3.82 -4.46
CA GLU A 21 7.77 -2.46 -4.53
C GLU A 21 7.30 -1.62 -3.34
N PHE A 22 6.01 -1.68 -3.01
CA PHE A 22 5.46 -0.95 -1.88
C PHE A 22 6.01 -1.43 -0.54
N LEU A 23 6.17 -2.74 -0.35
CA LEU A 23 6.73 -3.33 0.88
C LEU A 23 8.21 -2.99 1.09
N ARG A 24 8.98 -2.78 0.02
CA ARG A 24 10.39 -2.38 0.11
C ARG A 24 10.61 -0.96 0.63
N ILE A 25 9.56 -0.14 0.66
CA ILE A 25 9.67 1.22 1.21
C ILE A 25 9.57 1.13 2.73
N PRO A 26 10.62 1.42 3.52
CA PRO A 26 10.61 1.30 4.97
C PRO A 26 9.93 2.52 5.61
N SER A 27 8.63 2.67 5.40
CA SER A 27 7.82 3.81 5.85
C SER A 27 7.53 3.77 7.36
N VAL A 28 8.58 3.73 8.17
CA VAL A 28 8.48 3.69 9.65
C VAL A 28 8.21 5.10 10.18
N SER A 29 6.94 5.43 10.37
CA SER A 29 6.49 6.80 10.68
C SER A 29 6.97 7.34 12.03
N THR A 30 7.32 6.45 12.97
CA THR A 30 7.76 6.81 14.32
C THR A 30 9.24 7.13 14.42
N GLN A 31 10.02 6.85 13.38
CA GLN A 31 11.48 7.06 13.37
C GLN A 31 11.84 8.22 12.44
N PRO A 32 12.50 9.29 12.94
CA PRO A 32 12.85 10.47 12.14
C PRO A 32 13.71 10.15 10.90
N GLY A 33 14.56 9.11 10.97
CA GLY A 33 15.39 8.64 9.86
C GLY A 33 14.60 8.12 8.66
N HIS A 34 13.32 7.75 8.84
CA HIS A 34 12.43 7.25 7.80
C HIS A 34 11.38 8.27 7.31
N LYS A 35 11.58 9.57 7.62
CA LYS A 35 10.66 10.61 7.17
C LYS A 35 10.52 10.66 5.64
N GLU A 36 11.64 10.56 4.94
CA GLU A 36 11.68 10.55 3.47
C GLU A 36 11.09 9.27 2.89
N ASP A 37 11.30 8.13 3.54
CA ASP A 37 10.69 6.87 3.16
C ASP A 37 9.17 6.90 3.29
N THR A 38 8.66 7.50 4.36
CA THR A 38 7.22 7.68 4.57
C THR A 38 6.62 8.60 3.49
N ALA A 39 7.31 9.69 3.13
CA ALA A 39 6.90 10.54 2.02
C ALA A 39 6.94 9.80 0.67
N ARG A 40 7.93 8.95 0.45
CA ARG A 40 8.05 8.09 -0.75
C ARG A 40 6.90 7.09 -0.85
N ALA A 41 6.48 6.50 0.27
CA ALA A 41 5.32 5.61 0.31
C ALA A 41 4.01 6.34 -0.05
N ALA A 42 3.82 7.57 0.44
CA ALA A 42 2.68 8.41 0.06
C ALA A 42 2.69 8.74 -1.44
N THR A 43 3.85 9.05 -2.01
CA THR A 43 4.02 9.29 -3.45
C THR A 43 3.68 8.03 -4.26
N TRP A 44 4.19 6.87 -3.85
CA TRP A 44 3.90 5.60 -4.51
C TRP A 44 2.39 5.31 -4.55
N LEU A 45 1.67 5.51 -3.43
CA LEU A 45 0.21 5.38 -3.38
C LEU A 45 -0.49 6.36 -4.31
N THR A 46 -0.09 7.62 -4.29
CA THR A 46 -0.66 8.66 -5.16
C THR A 46 -0.54 8.27 -6.65
N GLU A 47 0.61 7.78 -7.06
CA GLU A 47 0.85 7.33 -8.43
C GLU A 47 0.07 6.06 -8.76
N SER A 48 -0.01 5.11 -7.82
CA SER A 48 -0.79 3.88 -7.98
C SER A 48 -2.28 4.18 -8.14
N MET A 49 -2.85 5.05 -7.31
CA MET A 49 -4.26 5.47 -7.39
C MET A 49 -4.58 6.12 -8.74
N LYS A 50 -3.69 6.98 -9.26
CA LYS A 50 -3.83 7.55 -10.61
C LYS A 50 -3.79 6.50 -11.70
N ARG A 51 -2.87 5.55 -11.60
CA ARG A 51 -2.68 4.49 -12.59
C ARG A 51 -3.90 3.58 -12.72
N ILE A 52 -4.58 3.28 -11.61
CA ILE A 52 -5.80 2.45 -11.61
C ILE A 52 -7.07 3.24 -11.95
N GLY A 53 -6.97 4.54 -12.20
CA GLY A 53 -8.07 5.38 -12.68
C GLY A 53 -8.92 6.01 -11.58
N LEU A 54 -8.42 6.10 -10.35
CA LEU A 54 -9.05 6.94 -9.33
C LEU A 54 -8.87 8.42 -9.65
N GLU A 55 -9.84 9.21 -9.23
CA GLU A 55 -9.92 10.65 -9.50
C GLU A 55 -9.67 11.47 -8.24
N ASN A 56 -9.52 12.77 -8.41
CA ASN A 56 -9.30 13.73 -7.31
C ASN A 56 -8.15 13.29 -6.39
N VAL A 57 -7.14 12.62 -6.96
CA VAL A 57 -6.00 12.11 -6.20
C VAL A 57 -5.23 13.27 -5.59
N HIS A 58 -5.19 13.36 -4.27
CA HIS A 58 -4.63 14.47 -3.54
C HIS A 58 -3.76 14.00 -2.37
N THR A 59 -2.69 14.73 -2.14
CA THR A 59 -1.84 14.56 -0.95
C THR A 59 -1.99 15.79 -0.08
N PHE A 60 -2.53 15.62 1.12
CA PHE A 60 -2.68 16.69 2.10
C PHE A 60 -1.50 16.69 3.06
N ALA A 61 -0.82 17.82 3.16
CA ALA A 61 0.21 18.01 4.17
C ALA A 61 -0.41 18.02 5.58
N THR A 62 0.28 17.39 6.52
CA THR A 62 -0.03 17.46 7.95
C THR A 62 1.22 17.85 8.74
N ASP A 63 1.09 18.08 10.02
CA ASP A 63 2.23 18.39 10.90
C ASP A 63 3.24 17.22 11.01
N ARG A 64 2.85 16.01 10.57
CA ARG A 64 3.71 14.81 10.60
C ARG A 64 3.92 14.21 9.22
N HIS A 65 3.00 13.35 8.79
CA HIS A 65 3.09 12.62 7.53
C HIS A 65 1.89 12.95 6.63
N PRO A 66 2.05 12.96 5.30
CA PRO A 66 0.96 13.32 4.40
C PRO A 66 -0.21 12.34 4.50
N LEU A 67 -1.42 12.85 4.29
CA LEU A 67 -2.61 12.05 4.06
C LEU A 67 -2.84 11.94 2.55
N VAL A 68 -3.09 10.75 2.05
CA VAL A 68 -3.41 10.51 0.63
C VAL A 68 -4.90 10.25 0.49
N TYR A 69 -5.51 10.89 -0.48
CA TYR A 69 -6.95 10.77 -0.78
C TYR A 69 -7.15 10.56 -2.28
N ALA A 70 -8.14 9.79 -2.63
CA ALA A 70 -8.68 9.68 -3.98
C ALA A 70 -10.14 9.26 -3.92
N ASP A 71 -10.89 9.43 -5.01
CA ASP A 71 -12.26 8.96 -5.12
C ASP A 71 -12.59 8.41 -6.52
N TRP A 72 -13.74 7.75 -6.61
CA TRP A 72 -14.39 7.35 -7.85
C TRP A 72 -15.91 7.35 -7.60
N LEU A 73 -16.62 8.38 -8.07
CA LEU A 73 -18.01 8.66 -7.70
C LEU A 73 -18.96 8.54 -8.89
N HIS A 74 -18.73 7.59 -9.81
CA HIS A 74 -19.51 7.44 -11.05
C HIS A 74 -20.59 6.36 -11.01
N ALA A 75 -20.88 5.77 -9.85
CA ALA A 75 -21.87 4.71 -9.73
C ALA A 75 -23.33 5.22 -9.83
N GLY A 76 -23.54 6.53 -9.86
CA GLY A 76 -24.84 7.19 -9.99
C GLY A 76 -25.35 7.83 -8.69
N PRO A 77 -26.34 8.74 -8.79
CA PRO A 77 -26.75 9.57 -7.66
C PRO A 77 -27.42 8.80 -6.51
N GLU A 78 -27.99 7.63 -6.80
CA GLU A 78 -28.64 6.79 -5.79
C GLU A 78 -27.71 5.72 -5.20
N ALA A 79 -26.49 5.60 -5.71
CA ALA A 79 -25.54 4.61 -5.21
C ALA A 79 -24.94 5.07 -3.87
N PRO A 80 -24.86 4.18 -2.86
CA PRO A 80 -24.17 4.51 -1.61
C PRO A 80 -22.68 4.69 -1.84
N THR A 81 -22.08 5.62 -1.11
CA THR A 81 -20.62 5.81 -1.11
C THR A 81 -19.98 4.95 -0.04
N VAL A 82 -18.97 4.19 -0.42
CA VAL A 82 -18.13 3.40 0.49
C VAL A 82 -16.85 4.16 0.74
N LEU A 83 -16.52 4.42 2.01
CA LEU A 83 -15.24 4.95 2.42
C LEU A 83 -14.30 3.79 2.76
N VAL A 84 -13.19 3.70 2.03
CA VAL A 84 -12.10 2.77 2.35
C VAL A 84 -11.01 3.55 3.11
N TYR A 85 -10.56 3.02 4.23
CA TYR A 85 -9.50 3.59 5.04
C TYR A 85 -8.40 2.55 5.24
N GLY A 86 -7.16 3.00 5.21
CA GLY A 86 -5.98 2.20 5.53
C GLY A 86 -4.78 3.10 5.82
N HIS A 87 -3.66 2.50 6.22
CA HIS A 87 -2.43 3.25 6.49
C HIS A 87 -1.22 2.66 5.74
N TYR A 88 -0.32 3.53 5.32
CA TYR A 88 0.85 3.16 4.52
C TYR A 88 2.16 3.17 5.32
N ASP A 89 2.12 3.59 6.57
CA ASP A 89 3.25 3.45 7.47
C ASP A 89 3.31 2.05 8.10
N VAL A 90 4.43 1.74 8.68
CA VAL A 90 4.68 0.45 9.33
C VAL A 90 5.38 0.64 10.67
N GLN A 91 5.24 -0.35 11.55
CA GLN A 91 5.96 -0.41 12.81
C GLN A 91 7.47 -0.63 12.57
N PRO A 92 8.33 -0.19 13.50
CA PRO A 92 9.75 -0.56 13.50
C PRO A 92 9.94 -2.09 13.40
N PRO A 93 10.94 -2.57 12.65
CA PRO A 93 11.13 -4.01 12.45
C PRO A 93 11.86 -4.71 13.59
N GLU A 94 12.38 -3.99 14.57
CA GLU A 94 13.14 -4.55 15.69
C GLU A 94 12.30 -5.53 16.54
N PRO A 95 12.92 -6.57 17.10
CA PRO A 95 14.33 -6.93 16.98
C PRO A 95 14.66 -7.67 15.67
N LEU A 96 15.70 -7.22 14.96
CA LEU A 96 16.04 -7.72 13.62
C LEU A 96 16.47 -9.19 13.60
N GLU A 97 17.03 -9.68 14.69
CA GLU A 97 17.52 -11.06 14.83
C GLU A 97 16.38 -12.11 14.86
N LEU A 98 15.13 -11.69 15.01
CA LEU A 98 13.98 -12.59 14.96
C LEU A 98 13.41 -12.76 13.54
N TRP A 99 13.95 -12.06 12.55
CA TRP A 99 13.52 -12.20 11.17
C TRP A 99 14.34 -13.26 10.43
N ASP A 100 13.65 -14.20 9.78
CA ASP A 100 14.30 -15.19 8.89
C ASP A 100 14.77 -14.60 7.56
N SER A 101 14.24 -13.43 7.19
CA SER A 101 14.61 -12.67 5.99
C SER A 101 14.56 -11.17 6.33
N PRO A 102 15.32 -10.31 5.62
CA PRO A 102 15.29 -8.88 5.91
C PRO A 102 13.86 -8.32 5.85
N PRO A 103 13.42 -7.52 6.84
CA PRO A 103 12.02 -7.12 6.98
C PRO A 103 11.45 -6.31 5.81
N PHE A 104 12.28 -5.60 5.04
CA PHE A 104 11.88 -4.82 3.87
C PHE A 104 12.31 -5.46 2.53
N GLU A 105 12.67 -6.74 2.55
CA GLU A 105 12.89 -7.56 1.37
C GLU A 105 11.82 -8.66 1.33
N PRO A 106 10.65 -8.41 0.70
CA PRO A 106 9.53 -9.34 0.70
C PRO A 106 9.91 -10.67 0.03
N VAL A 107 9.56 -11.75 0.69
CA VAL A 107 9.76 -13.11 0.19
C VAL A 107 8.46 -13.91 0.26
N ILE A 108 8.31 -14.88 -0.65
CA ILE A 108 7.22 -15.84 -0.62
C ILE A 108 7.76 -17.16 -0.06
N ARG A 109 7.08 -17.68 0.98
CA ARG A 109 7.31 -19.02 1.54
C ARG A 109 5.95 -19.66 1.82
N ASP A 110 5.75 -20.88 1.37
CA ASP A 110 4.51 -21.65 1.59
C ASP A 110 3.24 -20.85 1.24
N ASP A 111 3.25 -20.15 0.10
CA ASP A 111 2.18 -19.27 -0.40
C ASP A 111 1.86 -18.02 0.45
N TYR A 112 2.71 -17.68 1.42
CA TYR A 112 2.59 -16.46 2.21
C TYR A 112 3.69 -15.44 1.87
N VAL A 113 3.33 -14.16 1.89
CA VAL A 113 4.28 -13.04 1.76
C VAL A 113 4.80 -12.64 3.14
N TYR A 114 6.11 -12.73 3.32
CA TYR A 114 6.80 -12.32 4.55
C TYR A 114 7.53 -11.01 4.33
N ALA A 115 7.08 -9.94 4.98
CA ALA A 115 7.74 -8.64 5.05
C ALA A 115 7.08 -7.78 6.14
N ARG A 116 7.77 -6.74 6.62
CA ARG A 116 7.13 -5.73 7.48
C ARG A 116 6.06 -4.98 6.65
N GLY A 117 4.82 -4.93 7.15
CA GLY A 117 3.70 -4.28 6.48
C GLY A 117 2.91 -5.20 5.52
N SER A 118 3.31 -6.45 5.31
CA SER A 118 2.57 -7.37 4.43
C SER A 118 1.16 -7.68 4.95
N SER A 119 0.95 -7.60 6.26
CA SER A 119 -0.32 -7.87 6.94
C SER A 119 -0.87 -6.67 7.72
N ASP A 120 -0.07 -5.62 7.91
CA ASP A 120 -0.42 -4.42 8.67
C ASP A 120 0.38 -3.21 8.15
N ASP A 121 -0.16 -2.40 7.25
CA ASP A 121 -1.46 -2.50 6.58
C ASP A 121 -1.33 -2.45 5.05
N LYS A 122 -0.07 -2.42 4.52
CA LYS A 122 0.20 -2.25 3.09
C LYS A 122 -0.42 -3.33 2.21
N GLY A 123 -0.51 -4.58 2.72
CA GLY A 123 -1.18 -5.66 2.01
C GLY A 123 -2.65 -5.36 1.80
N GLN A 124 -3.36 -4.92 2.83
CA GLN A 124 -4.78 -4.57 2.77
C GLN A 124 -5.03 -3.28 1.96
N VAL A 125 -4.15 -2.28 2.13
CA VAL A 125 -4.25 -1.02 1.36
C VAL A 125 -4.07 -1.25 -0.14
N TYR A 126 -3.25 -2.21 -0.52
CA TYR A 126 -2.97 -2.51 -1.94
C TYR A 126 -4.09 -3.29 -2.64
N ILE A 127 -4.88 -4.09 -1.92
CA ILE A 127 -5.99 -4.88 -2.47
C ILE A 127 -7.16 -3.97 -2.89
#